data_c3c9335f83d83bfa962260110c695ee0
#
_entry.id   c3c9335f83d83bfa962260110c695ee0
#
_cell.length_a   1.000
_cell.length_b   1.000
_cell.length_c   1.000
_cell.angle_alpha   90.00
_cell.angle_beta   90.00
_cell.angle_gamma   90.00
#
_symmetry.space_group_name_H-M   'P 1'
#
loop_
_entity.id
_entity.type
_entity.pdbx_description
1 polymer ?
#
loop_
_entity_poly.entity_id
_entity_poly.type
_entity_poly.pdbx_seq_one_letter_code
_entity_poly.pdbx_strand_id
1 'polypeptide(L)'
;MDQPTITTVPQYNSMYPPPPHIRWWALLLAWWALGSLIGWIVPIPYQNLLNSLVVDAWVFYLCLWIRTLDPEAKSIFWCDAYLVVELACAATTVRQDFSATHEWITELLALASVVLGIATIYLIRSDLQKHYNEREPIGLHLGSVMTFFFSFLYFQSELYDIAEYKKRQADGLVTNAGRTLLP
;
A
#
# COMPACT_ATOMS: atom_id res chain seq x y z
N MET A 1 -17.38 -36.06 33.09
CA MET A 1 -17.61 -34.61 32.97
C MET A 1 -16.30 -34.03 32.44
N ASP A 2 -16.16 -33.97 31.12
CA ASP A 2 -14.95 -33.44 30.49
C ASP A 2 -15.01 -31.90 30.54
N GLN A 3 -14.06 -31.33 31.28
CA GLN A 3 -13.90 -29.87 31.26
C GLN A 3 -13.51 -29.43 29.82
N PRO A 4 -14.16 -28.41 29.24
CA PRO A 4 -13.75 -27.91 27.97
C PRO A 4 -12.33 -27.35 28.09
N THR A 5 -11.41 -27.90 27.31
CA THR A 5 -10.05 -27.40 27.16
C THR A 5 -10.12 -25.94 26.76
N ILE A 6 -9.78 -25.04 27.68
CA ILE A 6 -9.66 -23.61 27.39
C ILE A 6 -8.50 -23.48 26.41
N THR A 7 -8.82 -23.41 25.14
CA THR A 7 -7.84 -23.05 24.10
C THR A 7 -7.41 -21.63 24.43
N THR A 8 -6.22 -21.49 25.01
CA THR A 8 -5.58 -20.20 25.25
C THR A 8 -5.51 -19.48 23.92
N VAL A 9 -6.28 -18.41 23.80
CA VAL A 9 -6.17 -17.49 22.67
C VAL A 9 -4.72 -17.07 22.61
N PRO A 10 -4.02 -17.21 21.46
CA PRO A 10 -2.63 -16.83 21.35
C PRO A 10 -2.51 -15.37 21.79
N GLN A 11 -1.75 -15.15 22.85
CA GLN A 11 -1.47 -13.82 23.38
C GLN A 11 -0.70 -13.08 22.30
N TYR A 12 -1.35 -12.08 21.69
CA TYR A 12 -0.80 -11.30 20.60
C TYR A 12 0.48 -10.60 21.08
N ASN A 13 1.61 -11.14 20.67
CA ASN A 13 2.90 -10.51 20.93
C ASN A 13 3.07 -9.35 19.94
N SER A 14 2.97 -8.13 20.41
CA SER A 14 3.13 -6.90 19.61
C SER A 14 4.57 -6.68 19.12
N MET A 15 5.21 -7.73 18.61
CA MET A 15 6.59 -7.72 18.15
C MET A 15 6.78 -6.89 16.87
N TYR A 16 5.71 -6.70 16.12
CA TYR A 16 5.74 -5.98 14.85
C TYR A 16 5.11 -4.60 14.96
N PRO A 17 5.64 -3.59 14.25
CA PRO A 17 5.07 -2.26 14.28
C PRO A 17 3.61 -2.26 13.80
N PRO A 18 2.75 -1.44 14.42
CA PRO A 18 1.37 -1.35 13.98
C PRO A 18 1.30 -0.83 12.54
N PRO A 19 0.32 -1.29 11.74
CA PRO A 19 0.11 -0.77 10.39
C PRO A 19 -0.29 0.71 10.42
N PRO A 20 -0.13 1.43 9.29
CA PRO A 20 -0.51 2.82 9.18
C PRO A 20 -1.98 3.05 9.53
N HIS A 21 -2.26 3.79 10.60
CA HIS A 21 -3.60 4.05 11.10
C HIS A 21 -4.20 5.31 10.46
N ILE A 22 -4.28 5.32 9.12
CA ILE A 22 -4.86 6.41 8.33
C ILE A 22 -6.11 5.89 7.64
N ARG A 23 -7.22 6.60 7.74
CA ARG A 23 -8.45 6.21 7.03
C ARG A 23 -8.29 6.41 5.53
N TRP A 24 -8.72 5.46 4.72
CA TRP A 24 -8.61 5.50 3.26
C TRP A 24 -9.21 6.77 2.63
N TRP A 25 -10.34 7.24 3.15
CA TRP A 25 -10.98 8.47 2.67
C TRP A 25 -10.15 9.73 2.99
N ALA A 26 -9.37 9.74 4.09
CA ALA A 26 -8.48 10.84 4.42
C ALA A 26 -7.33 10.95 3.41
N LEU A 27 -6.80 9.80 2.94
CA LEU A 27 -5.82 9.77 1.85
C LEU A 27 -6.41 10.29 0.55
N LEU A 28 -7.64 9.89 0.23
CA LEU A 28 -8.34 10.31 -0.98
C LEU A 28 -8.60 11.83 -0.94
N LEU A 29 -9.04 12.37 0.20
CA LEU A 29 -9.21 13.80 0.39
C LEU A 29 -7.88 14.56 0.33
N ALA A 30 -6.83 14.03 0.96
CA ALA A 30 -5.50 14.63 0.88
C ALA A 30 -4.98 14.66 -0.55
N TRP A 31 -5.12 13.57 -1.29
CA TRP A 31 -4.75 13.49 -2.70
C TRP A 31 -5.55 14.49 -3.55
N TRP A 32 -6.87 14.55 -3.37
CA TRP A 32 -7.72 15.51 -4.08
C TRP A 32 -7.37 16.96 -3.77
N ALA A 33 -7.17 17.30 -2.49
CA ALA A 33 -6.79 18.65 -2.05
C ALA A 33 -5.41 19.06 -2.58
N LEU A 34 -4.41 18.15 -2.49
CA LEU A 34 -3.08 18.38 -3.05
C LEU A 34 -3.12 18.53 -4.56
N GLY A 35 -3.85 17.66 -5.27
CA GLY A 35 -4.01 17.73 -6.72
C GLY A 35 -4.68 19.05 -7.15
N SER A 36 -5.69 19.52 -6.42
CA SER A 36 -6.31 20.81 -6.66
C SER A 36 -5.34 21.97 -6.44
N LEU A 37 -4.58 21.93 -5.35
CA LEU A 37 -3.57 22.95 -5.03
C LEU A 37 -2.46 23.01 -6.09
N ILE A 38 -1.97 21.84 -6.51
CA ILE A 38 -0.98 21.70 -7.59
C ILE A 38 -1.54 22.30 -8.89
N GLY A 39 -2.81 21.98 -9.21
CA GLY A 39 -3.48 22.52 -10.39
C GLY A 39 -3.60 24.05 -10.42
N TRP A 40 -3.62 24.69 -9.25
CA TRP A 40 -3.69 26.15 -9.13
C TRP A 40 -2.34 26.85 -9.20
N ILE A 41 -1.27 26.23 -8.68
CA ILE A 41 0.03 26.88 -8.48
C ILE A 41 1.03 26.49 -9.57
N VAL A 42 0.89 25.27 -10.10
CA VAL A 42 1.91 24.65 -10.95
C VAL A 42 1.53 24.74 -12.43
N PRO A 43 2.45 25.13 -13.34
CA PRO A 43 2.22 25.08 -14.77
C PRO A 43 1.82 23.66 -15.25
N ILE A 44 0.92 23.60 -16.24
CA ILE A 44 0.32 22.36 -16.75
C ILE A 44 1.33 21.22 -17.00
N PRO A 45 2.52 21.47 -17.60
CA PRO A 45 3.47 20.37 -17.87
C PRO A 45 3.95 19.61 -16.65
N TYR A 46 3.96 20.27 -15.50
CA TYR A 46 4.46 19.69 -14.23
C TYR A 46 3.34 19.12 -13.34
N GLN A 47 2.07 19.40 -13.63
CA GLN A 47 0.95 18.97 -12.79
C GLN A 47 0.85 17.44 -12.71
N ASN A 48 0.95 16.76 -13.85
CA ASN A 48 0.87 15.29 -13.90
C ASN A 48 2.02 14.64 -13.12
N LEU A 49 3.24 15.18 -13.29
CA LEU A 49 4.41 14.72 -12.54
C LEU A 49 4.21 14.83 -11.03
N LEU A 50 3.75 15.98 -10.54
CA LEU A 50 3.57 16.19 -9.11
C LEU A 50 2.41 15.37 -8.55
N ASN A 51 1.37 15.14 -9.34
CA ASN A 51 0.25 14.30 -8.92
C ASN A 51 0.65 12.81 -8.83
N SER A 52 1.49 12.30 -9.74
CA SER A 52 2.01 10.93 -9.64
C SER A 52 2.92 10.78 -8.43
N LEU A 53 3.81 11.74 -8.17
CA LEU A 53 4.71 11.71 -7.02
C LEU A 53 4.00 11.59 -5.66
N VAL A 54 2.78 12.12 -5.52
CA VAL A 54 1.99 11.98 -4.28
C VAL A 54 1.58 10.51 -4.06
N VAL A 55 1.14 9.83 -5.11
CA VAL A 55 0.77 8.41 -5.05
C VAL A 55 2.01 7.55 -4.84
N ASP A 56 3.08 7.85 -5.56
CA ASP A 56 4.35 7.14 -5.48
C ASP A 56 4.98 7.24 -4.09
N ALA A 57 4.92 8.43 -3.47
CA ALA A 57 5.39 8.62 -2.09
C ALA A 57 4.61 7.75 -1.10
N TRP A 58 3.30 7.56 -1.31
CA TRP A 58 2.51 6.67 -0.47
C TRP A 58 2.87 5.19 -0.70
N VAL A 59 3.00 4.76 -1.95
CA VAL A 59 3.44 3.39 -2.30
C VAL A 59 4.82 3.12 -1.71
N PHE A 60 5.74 4.06 -1.84
CA PHE A 60 7.08 3.98 -1.25
C PHE A 60 7.03 3.87 0.28
N TYR A 61 6.20 4.68 0.93
CA TYR A 61 6.01 4.59 2.37
C TYR A 61 5.48 3.21 2.80
N LEU A 62 4.53 2.64 2.07
CA LEU A 62 4.05 1.27 2.32
C LEU A 62 5.15 0.24 2.15
N CYS A 63 5.99 0.37 1.13
CA CYS A 63 7.14 -0.52 0.91
C CYS A 63 8.16 -0.42 2.04
N LEU A 64 8.48 0.80 2.52
CA LEU A 64 9.35 1.00 3.67
C LEU A 64 8.76 0.36 4.94
N TRP A 65 7.46 0.50 5.15
CA TRP A 65 6.80 -0.13 6.29
C TRP A 65 6.82 -1.66 6.17
N ILE A 66 6.54 -2.24 4.98
CA ILE A 66 6.65 -3.68 4.73
C ILE A 66 8.08 -4.18 5.00
N ARG A 67 9.10 -3.41 4.64
CA ARG A 67 10.50 -3.72 4.96
C ARG A 67 10.76 -3.87 6.46
N THR A 68 10.02 -3.16 7.31
CA THR A 68 10.12 -3.33 8.76
C THR A 68 9.46 -4.63 9.25
N LEU A 69 8.50 -5.17 8.49
CA LEU A 69 7.82 -6.44 8.78
C LEU A 69 8.62 -7.64 8.26
N ASP A 70 9.11 -7.54 7.04
CA ASP A 70 9.90 -8.56 6.36
C ASP A 70 10.99 -7.92 5.48
N PRO A 71 12.25 -7.89 5.93
CA PRO A 71 13.36 -7.31 5.17
C PRO A 71 13.62 -8.02 3.82
N GLU A 72 13.17 -9.27 3.68
CA GLU A 72 13.32 -10.09 2.48
C GLU A 72 12.09 -10.04 1.55
N ALA A 73 11.14 -9.14 1.83
CA ALA A 73 9.93 -8.99 1.02
C ALA A 73 10.27 -8.63 -0.43
N LYS A 74 9.67 -9.37 -1.37
CA LYS A 74 9.94 -9.19 -2.81
C LYS A 74 9.42 -7.87 -3.34
N SER A 75 8.36 -7.34 -2.75
CA SER A 75 7.75 -6.06 -3.14
C SER A 75 8.73 -4.89 -3.07
N ILE A 76 9.74 -4.95 -2.18
CA ILE A 76 10.72 -3.86 -2.00
C ILE A 76 11.53 -3.64 -3.28
N PHE A 77 12.12 -4.71 -3.81
CA PHE A 77 12.92 -4.62 -5.04
C PHE A 77 12.10 -4.09 -6.23
N TRP A 78 10.86 -4.57 -6.39
CA TRP A 78 9.99 -4.16 -7.48
C TRP A 78 9.48 -2.73 -7.31
N CYS A 79 9.26 -2.29 -6.07
CA CYS A 79 8.93 -0.91 -5.78
C CYS A 79 10.07 0.04 -6.15
N ASP A 80 11.32 -0.31 -5.79
CA ASP A 80 12.49 0.48 -6.16
C ASP A 80 12.63 0.56 -7.70
N ALA A 81 12.47 -0.58 -8.40
CA ALA A 81 12.51 -0.62 -9.86
C ALA A 81 11.40 0.23 -10.50
N TYR A 82 10.17 0.16 -9.98
CA TYR A 82 9.03 0.98 -10.42
C TYR A 82 9.36 2.47 -10.27
N LEU A 83 9.82 2.90 -9.10
CA LEU A 83 10.14 4.30 -8.83
C LEU A 83 11.25 4.84 -9.73
N VAL A 84 12.27 4.04 -10.03
CA VAL A 84 13.33 4.44 -10.96
C VAL A 84 12.79 4.67 -12.37
N VAL A 85 11.92 3.77 -12.85
CA VAL A 85 11.29 3.91 -14.18
C VAL A 85 10.32 5.10 -14.20
N GLU A 86 9.54 5.31 -13.15
CA GLU A 86 8.63 6.44 -13.03
C GLU A 86 9.39 7.77 -13.04
N LEU A 87 10.49 7.86 -12.30
CA LEU A 87 11.35 9.04 -12.30
C LEU A 87 12.00 9.29 -13.68
N ALA A 88 12.40 8.22 -14.39
CA ALA A 88 12.92 8.34 -15.75
C ALA A 88 11.83 8.83 -16.72
N CYS A 89 10.61 8.30 -16.62
CA CYS A 89 9.46 8.73 -17.40
C CYS A 89 9.14 10.20 -17.13
N ALA A 90 9.14 10.61 -15.86
CA ALA A 90 8.94 12.00 -15.46
C ALA A 90 10.02 12.95 -16.03
N ALA A 91 11.28 12.54 -15.99
CA ALA A 91 12.39 13.31 -16.53
C ALA A 91 12.27 13.49 -18.05
N THR A 92 11.72 12.51 -18.77
CA THR A 92 11.46 12.64 -20.21
C THR A 92 10.33 13.62 -20.50
N THR A 93 9.26 13.63 -19.73
CA THR A 93 8.12 14.55 -19.93
C THR A 93 8.44 16.02 -19.65
N VAL A 94 9.40 16.30 -18.77
CA VAL A 94 9.83 17.67 -18.43
C VAL A 94 10.72 18.28 -19.52
N ARG A 95 11.47 17.46 -20.25
CA ARG A 95 12.30 17.92 -21.37
C ARG A 95 11.46 18.09 -22.63
N GLN A 96 10.91 19.27 -22.86
CA GLN A 96 10.05 19.60 -24.01
C GLN A 96 10.75 19.64 -25.38
N ASP A 97 12.07 19.49 -25.46
CA ASP A 97 12.86 19.58 -26.70
C ASP A 97 13.03 18.22 -27.42
N PHE A 98 12.00 17.38 -27.40
CA PHE A 98 12.11 16.04 -27.99
C PHE A 98 11.86 16.05 -29.49
N SER A 99 12.89 15.71 -30.26
CA SER A 99 12.76 15.25 -31.64
C SER A 99 11.97 13.92 -31.67
N ALA A 100 11.25 13.67 -32.76
CA ALA A 100 10.40 12.50 -33.02
C ALA A 100 11.09 11.13 -32.70
N THR A 101 12.42 11.10 -32.65
CA THR A 101 13.21 9.91 -32.29
C THR A 101 13.06 9.48 -30.82
N HIS A 102 12.51 10.30 -29.95
CA HIS A 102 12.39 9.96 -28.51
C HIS A 102 10.97 9.59 -28.09
N GLU A 103 9.96 9.75 -28.95
CA GLU A 103 8.57 9.42 -28.63
C GLU A 103 8.41 7.94 -28.22
N TRP A 104 9.00 7.02 -28.97
CA TRP A 104 8.93 5.60 -28.68
C TRP A 104 9.60 5.20 -27.35
N ILE A 105 10.65 5.92 -26.92
CA ILE A 105 11.31 5.69 -25.62
C ILE A 105 10.37 6.09 -24.50
N THR A 106 9.70 7.23 -24.63
CA THR A 106 8.72 7.71 -23.64
C THR A 106 7.54 6.74 -23.53
N GLU A 107 7.03 6.25 -24.67
CA GLU A 107 5.95 5.24 -24.67
C GLU A 107 6.39 3.92 -24.03
N LEU A 108 7.62 3.48 -24.30
CA LEU A 108 8.18 2.26 -23.71
C LEU A 108 8.35 2.41 -22.19
N LEU A 109 8.85 3.55 -21.73
CA LEU A 109 8.98 3.85 -20.30
C LEU A 109 7.61 3.91 -19.62
N ALA A 110 6.61 4.54 -20.26
CA ALA A 110 5.25 4.60 -19.73
C ALA A 110 4.63 3.20 -19.62
N LEU A 111 4.81 2.35 -20.64
CA LEU A 111 4.36 0.96 -20.60
C LEU A 111 5.08 0.17 -19.49
N ALA A 112 6.38 0.33 -19.36
CA ALA A 112 7.17 -0.31 -18.33
C ALA A 112 6.73 0.13 -16.92
N SER A 113 6.45 1.41 -16.71
CA SER A 113 5.92 1.96 -15.46
C SER A 113 4.59 1.30 -15.10
N VAL A 114 3.64 1.20 -16.03
CA VAL A 114 2.36 0.53 -15.79
C VAL A 114 2.55 -0.93 -15.39
N VAL A 115 3.38 -1.67 -16.12
CA VAL A 115 3.62 -3.11 -15.84
C VAL A 115 4.30 -3.29 -14.48
N LEU A 116 5.32 -2.49 -14.18
CA LEU A 116 6.02 -2.54 -12.90
C LEU A 116 5.12 -2.11 -11.75
N GLY A 117 4.28 -1.09 -11.94
CA GLY A 117 3.30 -0.63 -10.96
C GLY A 117 2.30 -1.73 -10.61
N ILE A 118 1.72 -2.40 -11.61
CA ILE A 118 0.82 -3.55 -11.39
C ILE A 118 1.56 -4.67 -10.66
N ALA A 119 2.77 -5.03 -11.09
CA ALA A 119 3.57 -6.07 -10.45
C ALA A 119 3.85 -5.74 -8.97
N THR A 120 4.25 -4.49 -8.69
CA THR A 120 4.52 -4.01 -7.33
C THR A 120 3.29 -4.14 -6.44
N ILE A 121 2.11 -3.73 -6.91
CA ILE A 121 0.85 -3.81 -6.15
C ILE A 121 0.51 -5.27 -5.81
N TYR A 122 0.66 -6.21 -6.75
CA TYR A 122 0.39 -7.62 -6.49
C TYR A 122 1.42 -8.27 -5.57
N LEU A 123 2.68 -7.82 -5.61
CA LEU A 123 3.71 -8.30 -4.69
C LEU A 123 3.50 -7.75 -3.28
N ILE A 124 3.14 -6.47 -3.12
CA ILE A 124 2.72 -5.91 -1.83
C ILE A 124 1.57 -6.73 -1.24
N ARG A 125 0.54 -7.03 -2.04
CA ARG A 125 -0.56 -7.90 -1.64
C ARG A 125 -0.08 -9.26 -1.13
N SER A 126 0.79 -9.91 -1.90
CA SER A 126 1.34 -11.23 -1.57
C SER A 126 2.14 -11.20 -0.27
N ASP A 127 3.01 -10.20 -0.09
CA ASP A 127 3.85 -10.06 1.08
C ASP A 127 3.01 -9.75 2.34
N LEU A 128 1.98 -8.89 2.22
CA LEU A 128 1.04 -8.62 3.31
C LEU A 128 0.24 -9.87 3.70
N GLN A 129 -0.32 -10.60 2.72
CA GLN A 129 -1.06 -11.83 3.01
C GLN A 129 -0.15 -12.88 3.66
N LYS A 130 1.09 -13.02 3.18
CA LYS A 130 2.05 -13.94 3.77
C LYS A 130 2.35 -13.57 5.23
N HIS A 131 2.64 -12.30 5.50
CA HIS A 131 2.93 -11.82 6.85
C HIS A 131 1.76 -12.07 7.81
N TYR A 132 0.54 -11.65 7.45
CA TYR A 132 -0.64 -11.73 8.29
C TYR A 132 -1.32 -13.10 8.32
N ASN A 133 -0.87 -14.06 7.54
CA ASN A 133 -1.34 -15.45 7.61
C ASN A 133 -0.31 -16.38 8.26
N GLU A 134 0.99 -16.13 8.07
CA GLU A 134 2.05 -17.01 8.56
C GLU A 134 2.68 -16.53 9.88
N ARG A 135 2.98 -15.22 9.99
CA ARG A 135 3.68 -14.66 11.17
C ARG A 135 2.73 -14.07 12.20
N GLU A 136 1.67 -13.46 11.76
CA GLU A 136 0.61 -12.92 12.60
C GLU A 136 -0.74 -13.50 12.11
N PRO A 137 -1.19 -14.66 12.57
CA PRO A 137 -2.33 -15.38 12.00
C PRO A 137 -3.66 -14.64 12.22
N ILE A 138 -3.82 -13.50 11.58
CA ILE A 138 -5.06 -12.68 11.58
C ILE A 138 -6.05 -13.21 10.52
N GLY A 139 -5.54 -13.96 9.51
CA GLY A 139 -6.37 -14.48 8.42
C GLY A 139 -6.69 -13.43 7.35
N LEU A 140 -5.73 -12.57 7.02
CA LEU A 140 -5.91 -11.53 6.01
C LEU A 140 -6.15 -12.13 4.61
N HIS A 141 -7.28 -11.79 4.01
CA HIS A 141 -7.63 -12.20 2.66
C HIS A 141 -7.86 -10.98 1.75
N LEU A 142 -6.87 -10.64 0.93
CA LEU A 142 -6.96 -9.55 -0.02
C LEU A 142 -7.48 -10.05 -1.37
N GLY A 143 -8.65 -9.58 -1.79
CA GLY A 143 -9.27 -9.94 -3.06
C GLY A 143 -8.46 -9.40 -4.26
N SER A 144 -8.15 -10.26 -5.26
CA SER A 144 -7.35 -9.85 -6.43
C SER A 144 -8.00 -8.75 -7.26
N VAL A 145 -9.31 -8.81 -7.43
CA VAL A 145 -10.09 -7.82 -8.19
C VAL A 145 -10.09 -6.46 -7.48
N MET A 146 -10.33 -6.46 -6.16
CA MET A 146 -10.30 -5.24 -5.36
C MET A 146 -8.89 -4.63 -5.34
N THR A 147 -7.85 -5.46 -5.27
CA THR A 147 -6.47 -5.03 -5.37
C THR A 147 -6.18 -4.34 -6.69
N PHE A 148 -6.67 -4.86 -7.80
CA PHE A 148 -6.47 -4.28 -9.12
C PHE A 148 -7.14 -2.91 -9.28
N PHE A 149 -8.42 -2.79 -8.89
CA PHE A 149 -9.19 -1.56 -9.10
C PHE A 149 -8.92 -0.47 -8.05
N PHE A 150 -8.70 -0.85 -6.81
CA PHE A 150 -8.61 0.09 -5.70
C PHE A 150 -7.20 0.18 -5.08
N SER A 151 -6.29 -0.72 -5.51
CA SER A 151 -4.85 -0.70 -5.18
C SER A 151 -4.55 -0.28 -3.73
N PHE A 152 -3.86 0.85 -3.58
CA PHE A 152 -3.41 1.37 -2.28
C PHE A 152 -4.56 1.78 -1.33
N LEU A 153 -5.72 2.20 -1.86
CA LEU A 153 -6.89 2.53 -1.03
C LEU A 153 -7.47 1.30 -0.35
N TYR A 154 -7.50 0.17 -1.08
CA TYR A 154 -7.96 -1.09 -0.53
C TYR A 154 -6.99 -1.61 0.54
N PHE A 155 -5.69 -1.59 0.26
CA PHE A 155 -4.69 -1.95 1.28
C PHE A 155 -4.83 -1.08 2.53
N GLN A 156 -5.02 0.23 2.35
CA GLN A 156 -5.17 1.14 3.47
C GLN A 156 -6.42 0.86 4.30
N SER A 157 -7.54 0.48 3.67
CA SER A 157 -8.75 0.06 4.39
C SER A 157 -8.48 -1.15 5.27
N GLU A 158 -7.91 -2.21 4.70
CA GLU A 158 -7.61 -3.44 5.43
C GLU A 158 -6.56 -3.22 6.54
N LEU A 159 -5.53 -2.44 6.24
CA LEU A 159 -4.49 -2.12 7.23
C LEU A 159 -5.04 -1.28 8.39
N TYR A 160 -5.99 -0.38 8.11
CA TYR A 160 -6.68 0.38 9.14
C TYR A 160 -7.46 -0.54 10.10
N ASP A 161 -8.20 -1.51 9.54
CA ASP A 161 -9.00 -2.45 10.32
C ASP A 161 -8.10 -3.35 11.18
N ILE A 162 -6.96 -3.78 10.64
CA ILE A 162 -5.94 -4.52 11.39
C ILE A 162 -5.37 -3.66 12.53
N ALA A 163 -5.06 -2.38 12.27
CA ALA A 163 -4.54 -1.48 13.28
C ALA A 163 -5.53 -1.28 14.42
N GLU A 164 -6.80 -1.11 14.09
CA GLU A 164 -7.86 -0.96 15.08
C GLU A 164 -8.08 -2.24 15.89
N TYR A 165 -8.03 -3.40 15.24
CA TYR A 165 -8.10 -4.69 15.90
C TYR A 165 -6.95 -4.86 16.91
N LYS A 166 -5.71 -4.56 16.50
CA LYS A 166 -4.53 -4.61 17.37
C LYS A 166 -4.67 -3.67 18.57
N LYS A 167 -5.16 -2.45 18.33
CA LYS A 167 -5.40 -1.47 19.40
C LYS A 167 -6.42 -1.97 20.41
N ARG A 168 -7.55 -2.50 19.97
CA ARG A 168 -8.58 -3.07 20.85
C ARG A 168 -8.05 -4.23 21.69
N GLN A 169 -7.18 -5.06 21.14
CA GLN A 169 -6.52 -6.13 21.89
C GLN A 169 -5.57 -5.57 22.96
N ALA A 170 -4.78 -4.55 22.63
CA ALA A 170 -3.87 -3.91 23.57
C ALA A 170 -4.62 -3.22 24.73
N ASP A 171 -5.76 -2.62 24.44
CA ASP A 171 -6.61 -1.94 25.43
C ASP A 171 -7.40 -2.93 26.33
N GLY A 172 -7.20 -4.26 26.17
CA GLY A 172 -7.90 -5.27 26.95
C GLY A 172 -9.40 -5.36 26.71
N LEU A 173 -9.91 -4.66 25.70
CA LEU A 173 -11.34 -4.59 25.35
C LEU A 173 -11.83 -5.85 24.64
N VAL A 174 -10.92 -6.72 24.21
CA VAL A 174 -11.23 -8.05 23.66
C VAL A 174 -11.32 -9.04 24.83
N THR A 175 -12.28 -8.83 25.70
CA THR A 175 -12.73 -9.89 26.61
C THR A 175 -13.35 -11.02 25.78
N ASN A 176 -13.24 -12.27 26.29
CA ASN A 176 -13.65 -13.53 25.66
C ASN A 176 -15.11 -13.61 25.12
N ALA A 177 -15.86 -12.53 25.11
CA ALA A 177 -17.21 -12.41 24.54
C ALA A 177 -17.24 -12.20 23.02
N GLY A 178 -16.11 -11.97 22.38
CA GLY A 178 -16.04 -11.51 20.97
C GLY A 178 -16.08 -12.60 19.91
N ARG A 179 -16.52 -13.81 20.18
CA ARG A 179 -16.62 -14.87 19.16
C ARG A 179 -17.88 -14.81 18.28
N THR A 180 -18.73 -13.80 18.46
CA THR A 180 -20.06 -13.76 17.82
C THR A 180 -20.38 -12.51 16.98
N LEU A 181 -19.45 -11.61 16.73
CA LEU A 181 -19.74 -10.37 15.97
C LEU A 181 -18.70 -10.08 14.88
N LEU A 182 -18.49 -11.01 13.98
CA LEU A 182 -18.07 -10.68 12.61
C LEU A 182 -19.17 -11.19 11.68
N PRO A 183 -19.83 -10.29 10.96
CA PRO A 183 -20.81 -10.66 9.95
C PRO A 183 -20.15 -11.33 8.74
#